data_318595524b8fd5ae99a71cffd3b061df
#
_entry.id   318595524b8fd5ae99a71cffd3b061df
#
_cell.length_a   1.000
_cell.length_b   1.000
_cell.length_c   1.000
_cell.angle_alpha   90.00
_cell.angle_beta   90.00
_cell.angle_gamma   90.00
#
_symmetry.space_group_name_H-M   'P 1'
#
loop_
_entity.id
_entity.type
_entity.pdbx_description
1 polymer ?
#
loop_
_entity_poly.entity_id
_entity_poly.type
_entity_poly.pdbx_seq_one_letter_code
_entity_poly.pdbx_strand_id
1 'polypeptide(L)'
;MLMSFFQRLFGSHAGGREEVHPNTARVAEALLAARRAAWTPEVGEGEGGIAASRFGGRPALRRGELHAPLCGVCSRPMPLWLQLDLESLPGDAKAMLPEALGRGLFQLFYCTREDCECADCGAFPANTVVRFDAINGSEVLRDADPADHPAQLIRGWKVRAEIPGDGEYPVEAAEGITEEDIGEFYNRPGSLSTMLPADKDKLLGWPDWVQGVWYPDCPDCSKPMAYLFQIGSNDHVDFMFGDSGVGHVFFCAEHLKRATFVWQCC
;
A
#
# COMPACT_ATOMS: atom_id res chain seq x y z
N MET A 1 -11.19 16.87 31.50
CA MET A 1 -11.96 16.28 30.39
C MET A 1 -11.16 15.23 29.63
N LEU A 2 -9.84 15.34 29.52
CA LEU A 2 -8.91 14.36 28.91
C LEU A 2 -8.84 13.01 29.67
N MET A 3 -8.84 13.01 31.00
CA MET A 3 -8.78 11.77 31.80
C MET A 3 -9.94 10.78 31.56
N SER A 4 -11.11 11.24 31.16
CA SER A 4 -12.28 10.39 30.90
C SER A 4 -12.19 9.65 29.55
N PHE A 5 -11.40 10.15 28.60
CA PHE A 5 -11.21 9.55 27.29
C PHE A 5 -10.22 8.37 27.37
N PHE A 6 -9.12 8.54 28.11
CA PHE A 6 -8.12 7.48 28.31
C PHE A 6 -8.67 6.27 29.08
N GLN A 7 -9.54 6.47 30.08
CA GLN A 7 -10.19 5.36 30.80
C GLN A 7 -11.11 4.51 29.90
N ARG A 8 -11.60 5.05 28.78
CA ARG A 8 -12.40 4.30 27.81
C ARG A 8 -11.55 3.55 26.78
N LEU A 9 -10.33 4.01 26.50
CA LEU A 9 -9.41 3.37 25.54
C LEU A 9 -8.74 2.11 26.11
N PHE A 10 -8.46 2.09 27.41
CA PHE A 10 -7.71 0.98 28.05
C PHE A 10 -8.62 0.04 28.87
N GLY A 11 -9.86 -0.10 28.54
CA GLY A 11 -10.87 -1.07 28.99
C GLY A 11 -10.71 -1.62 30.42
N SER A 12 -11.75 -1.47 31.26
CA SER A 12 -11.83 -2.11 32.58
C SER A 12 -12.00 -3.64 32.45
N HIS A 13 -10.91 -4.38 32.32
CA HIS A 13 -10.92 -5.79 32.71
C HIS A 13 -10.58 -5.90 34.19
N ALA A 14 -11.54 -6.39 34.98
CA ALA A 14 -11.37 -6.70 36.38
C ALA A 14 -10.37 -7.85 36.54
N GLY A 15 -9.13 -7.51 36.87
CA GLY A 15 -8.04 -8.46 37.11
C GLY A 15 -6.71 -7.73 37.09
N GLY A 16 -6.34 -7.07 38.23
CA GLY A 16 -5.07 -6.36 38.40
C GLY A 16 -5.03 -5.05 37.59
N ARG A 17 -4.95 -3.93 38.27
CA ARG A 17 -4.57 -2.65 37.65
C ARG A 17 -3.12 -2.80 37.19
N GLU A 18 -2.87 -3.22 35.95
CA GLU A 18 -1.60 -2.94 35.29
C GLU A 18 -1.49 -1.41 35.19
N GLU A 19 -0.58 -0.82 35.96
CA GLU A 19 -0.23 0.59 35.82
C GLU A 19 0.35 0.76 34.41
N VAL A 20 -0.43 1.39 33.52
CA VAL A 20 0.08 1.81 32.21
C VAL A 20 1.18 2.82 32.49
N HIS A 21 2.40 2.52 32.07
CA HIS A 21 3.55 3.39 32.27
C HIS A 21 3.21 4.80 31.71
N PRO A 22 3.48 5.89 32.43
CA PRO A 22 3.10 7.25 31.98
C PRO A 22 3.59 7.59 30.57
N ASN A 23 4.72 7.05 30.16
CA ASN A 23 5.29 7.25 28.84
C ASN A 23 4.52 6.52 27.74
N THR A 24 3.96 5.33 28.00
CA THR A 24 3.12 4.61 27.01
C THR A 24 1.89 5.44 26.61
N ALA A 25 1.29 6.20 27.53
CA ALA A 25 0.21 7.13 27.22
C ALA A 25 0.68 8.28 26.31
N ARG A 26 1.88 8.81 26.52
CA ARG A 26 2.47 9.86 25.67
C ARG A 26 2.81 9.34 24.29
N VAL A 27 3.34 8.10 24.19
CA VAL A 27 3.55 7.42 22.91
C VAL A 27 2.23 7.30 22.16
N ALA A 28 1.17 6.82 22.81
CA ALA A 28 -0.15 6.70 22.21
C ALA A 28 -0.69 8.04 21.69
N GLU A 29 -0.52 9.15 22.45
CA GLU A 29 -0.91 10.50 22.03
C GLU A 29 -0.13 10.95 20.78
N ALA A 30 1.19 10.73 20.75
CA ALA A 30 2.04 11.09 19.64
C ALA A 30 1.66 10.31 18.37
N LEU A 31 1.46 8.98 18.49
CA LEU A 31 1.05 8.14 17.36
C LEU A 31 -0.35 8.50 16.84
N LEU A 32 -1.30 8.83 17.74
CA LEU A 32 -2.62 9.31 17.36
C LEU A 32 -2.58 10.68 16.65
N ALA A 33 -1.63 11.54 17.00
CA ALA A 33 -1.42 12.81 16.28
C ALA A 33 -0.87 12.58 14.85
N ALA A 34 -0.10 11.51 14.65
CA ALA A 34 0.47 11.10 13.36
C ALA A 34 -0.45 10.19 12.53
N ARG A 35 -1.69 9.95 12.99
CA ARG A 35 -2.61 9.04 12.29
C ARG A 35 -2.89 9.50 10.85
N ARG A 36 -3.03 8.53 9.95
CA ARG A 36 -3.38 8.71 8.54
C ARG A 36 -4.64 7.94 8.19
N ALA A 37 -5.37 8.38 7.19
CA ALA A 37 -6.46 7.60 6.62
C ALA A 37 -5.90 6.57 5.64
N ALA A 38 -6.39 5.35 5.71
CA ALA A 38 -6.17 4.25 4.78
C ALA A 38 -7.50 3.79 4.21
N TRP A 39 -7.52 3.39 2.94
CA TRP A 39 -8.71 2.91 2.25
C TRP A 39 -8.53 1.47 1.82
N THR A 40 -9.32 0.58 2.41
CA THR A 40 -9.37 -0.83 2.04
C THR A 40 -10.37 -1.01 0.89
N PRO A 41 -10.03 -1.69 -0.22
CA PRO A 41 -10.94 -1.89 -1.34
C PRO A 41 -12.09 -2.83 -0.96
N GLU A 42 -13.29 -2.52 -1.44
CA GLU A 42 -14.43 -3.42 -1.42
C GLU A 42 -14.58 -4.01 -2.82
N VAL A 43 -14.28 -5.29 -2.96
CA VAL A 43 -14.24 -5.96 -4.27
C VAL A 43 -15.47 -6.80 -4.55
N GLY A 44 -15.66 -7.11 -5.82
CA GLY A 44 -16.66 -8.05 -6.31
C GLY A 44 -16.26 -8.63 -7.64
N GLU A 45 -16.89 -9.72 -8.06
CA GLU A 45 -16.60 -10.37 -9.33
C GLU A 45 -16.80 -9.43 -10.52
N GLY A 46 -15.98 -9.63 -11.55
CA GLY A 46 -16.07 -8.95 -12.82
C GLY A 46 -14.92 -8.00 -13.11
N GLU A 47 -14.80 -7.62 -14.36
CA GLU A 47 -13.69 -6.80 -14.86
C GLU A 47 -14.05 -5.31 -14.97
N GLY A 48 -15.34 -5.02 -15.09
CA GLY A 48 -15.84 -3.66 -15.30
C GLY A 48 -15.50 -3.09 -16.69
N GLY A 49 -15.59 -1.76 -16.82
CA GLY A 49 -15.18 -1.04 -18.02
C GLY A 49 -13.66 -0.98 -18.19
N ILE A 50 -13.21 -0.45 -19.34
CA ILE A 50 -11.76 -0.35 -19.66
C ILE A 50 -10.98 0.33 -18.55
N ALA A 51 -11.47 1.46 -18.03
CA ALA A 51 -10.80 2.23 -16.99
C ALA A 51 -11.12 1.76 -15.55
N ALA A 52 -11.98 0.76 -15.37
CA ALA A 52 -12.42 0.37 -14.04
C ALA A 52 -11.26 -0.02 -13.11
N SER A 53 -11.36 0.41 -11.85
CA SER A 53 -10.42 -0.02 -10.80
C SER A 53 -10.62 -1.49 -10.49
N ARG A 54 -9.57 -2.29 -10.53
CA ARG A 54 -9.64 -3.74 -10.31
C ARG A 54 -8.30 -4.36 -9.99
N PHE A 55 -8.34 -5.48 -9.33
CA PHE A 55 -7.23 -6.43 -9.27
C PHE A 55 -7.33 -7.41 -10.43
N GLY A 56 -6.19 -7.80 -10.98
CA GLY A 56 -6.13 -8.78 -12.07
C GLY A 56 -6.89 -8.38 -13.33
N GLY A 57 -7.31 -9.38 -14.10
CA GLY A 57 -8.02 -9.20 -15.35
C GLY A 57 -7.17 -8.63 -16.49
N ARG A 58 -7.83 -8.22 -17.56
CA ARG A 58 -7.17 -7.69 -18.75
C ARG A 58 -6.78 -6.22 -18.56
N PRO A 59 -5.51 -5.84 -18.78
CA PRO A 59 -5.12 -4.44 -18.66
C PRO A 59 -5.73 -3.57 -19.76
N ALA A 60 -6.04 -2.31 -19.42
CA ALA A 60 -6.23 -1.27 -20.41
C ALA A 60 -4.87 -0.95 -21.06
N LEU A 61 -4.79 -1.08 -22.37
CA LEU A 61 -3.61 -0.73 -23.14
C LEU A 61 -3.81 0.60 -23.84
N ARG A 62 -2.73 1.35 -24.02
CA ARG A 62 -2.74 2.55 -24.87
C ARG A 62 -2.96 2.15 -26.31
N ARG A 63 -3.55 3.03 -27.09
CA ARG A 63 -3.69 2.82 -28.54
C ARG A 63 -2.32 2.58 -29.18
N GLY A 64 -2.17 1.43 -29.85
CA GLY A 64 -0.93 1.02 -30.49
C GLY A 64 -0.03 0.11 -29.66
N GLU A 65 -0.31 -0.08 -28.38
CA GLU A 65 0.32 -1.17 -27.61
C GLU A 65 -0.30 -2.51 -28.03
N LEU A 66 0.54 -3.46 -28.39
CA LEU A 66 0.12 -4.80 -28.83
C LEU A 66 -0.01 -5.79 -27.67
N HIS A 67 0.64 -5.51 -26.57
CA HIS A 67 0.68 -6.38 -25.39
C HIS A 67 0.92 -5.55 -24.10
N ALA A 68 0.69 -6.16 -22.95
CA ALA A 68 1.09 -5.63 -21.66
C ALA A 68 2.62 -5.43 -21.61
N PRO A 69 3.14 -4.60 -20.69
CA PRO A 69 4.57 -4.43 -20.51
C PRO A 69 5.31 -5.77 -20.42
N LEU A 70 6.47 -5.86 -21.06
CA LEU A 70 7.29 -7.07 -21.01
C LEU A 70 8.13 -7.10 -19.75
N CYS A 71 8.25 -8.28 -19.15
CA CYS A 71 9.21 -8.55 -18.11
C CYS A 71 10.64 -8.37 -18.64
N GLY A 72 11.45 -7.55 -17.96
CA GLY A 72 12.85 -7.31 -18.37
C GLY A 72 13.75 -8.53 -18.23
N VAL A 73 13.30 -9.57 -17.52
CA VAL A 73 14.05 -10.83 -17.34
C VAL A 73 13.68 -11.85 -18.41
N CYS A 74 12.39 -12.23 -18.51
CA CYS A 74 11.96 -13.29 -19.44
C CYS A 74 11.36 -12.77 -20.76
N SER A 75 11.25 -11.46 -20.95
CA SER A 75 10.73 -10.80 -22.17
C SER A 75 9.30 -11.21 -22.56
N ARG A 76 8.51 -11.74 -21.61
CA ARG A 76 7.10 -12.08 -21.83
C ARG A 76 6.18 -11.01 -21.26
N PRO A 77 4.95 -10.83 -21.79
CA PRO A 77 3.96 -9.94 -21.23
C PRO A 77 3.69 -10.26 -19.77
N MET A 78 3.66 -9.24 -18.92
CA MET A 78 3.36 -9.39 -17.51
C MET A 78 1.85 -9.33 -17.25
N PRO A 79 1.32 -10.11 -16.30
CA PRO A 79 -0.05 -9.98 -15.85
C PRO A 79 -0.28 -8.63 -15.16
N LEU A 80 -1.51 -8.11 -15.27
CA LEU A 80 -1.96 -6.99 -14.47
C LEU A 80 -2.20 -7.46 -13.02
N TRP A 81 -1.71 -6.71 -12.07
CA TRP A 81 -1.97 -6.93 -10.65
C TRP A 81 -3.01 -5.98 -10.10
N LEU A 82 -2.85 -4.71 -10.42
CA LEU A 82 -3.74 -3.66 -9.95
C LEU A 82 -3.89 -2.59 -11.03
N GLN A 83 -5.12 -2.19 -11.30
CA GLN A 83 -5.47 -1.00 -12.05
C GLN A 83 -6.36 -0.12 -11.20
N LEU A 84 -6.05 1.16 -11.11
CA LEU A 84 -6.89 2.16 -10.45
C LEU A 84 -7.24 3.27 -11.43
N ASP A 85 -8.53 3.56 -11.53
CA ASP A 85 -9.01 4.81 -12.09
C ASP A 85 -8.85 5.90 -11.02
N LEU A 86 -7.86 6.75 -11.21
CA LEU A 86 -7.50 7.79 -10.24
C LEU A 86 -8.59 8.88 -10.10
N GLU A 87 -9.45 9.03 -11.11
CA GLU A 87 -10.60 9.95 -11.02
C GLU A 87 -11.70 9.42 -10.10
N SER A 88 -11.86 8.11 -10.03
CA SER A 88 -12.88 7.45 -9.22
C SER A 88 -12.48 7.17 -7.77
N LEU A 89 -11.25 7.51 -7.37
CA LEU A 89 -10.81 7.37 -5.99
C LEU A 89 -11.65 8.23 -5.03
N PRO A 90 -11.77 7.84 -3.74
CA PRO A 90 -12.42 8.67 -2.72
C PRO A 90 -11.83 10.09 -2.71
N GLY A 91 -12.70 11.10 -2.57
CA GLY A 91 -12.27 12.51 -2.64
C GLY A 91 -11.17 12.88 -1.66
N ASP A 92 -11.25 12.35 -0.42
CA ASP A 92 -10.23 12.58 0.60
C ASP A 92 -8.90 11.87 0.26
N ALA A 93 -8.93 10.69 -0.36
CA ALA A 93 -7.74 10.01 -0.85
C ALA A 93 -7.09 10.78 -2.01
N LYS A 94 -7.90 11.26 -2.95
CA LYS A 94 -7.42 12.12 -4.07
C LYS A 94 -6.74 13.38 -3.58
N ALA A 95 -7.29 14.01 -2.55
CA ALA A 95 -6.71 15.24 -1.98
C ALA A 95 -5.32 15.04 -1.37
N MET A 96 -4.95 13.79 -1.04
CA MET A 96 -3.61 13.42 -0.53
C MET A 96 -2.60 13.13 -1.66
N LEU A 97 -3.06 12.99 -2.91
CA LEU A 97 -2.20 12.76 -4.06
C LEU A 97 -1.83 14.07 -4.76
N PRO A 98 -0.67 14.15 -5.41
CA PRO A 98 -0.36 15.27 -6.29
C PRO A 98 -1.46 15.46 -7.34
N GLU A 99 -1.88 16.69 -7.58
CA GLU A 99 -2.96 17.02 -8.54
C GLU A 99 -2.72 16.40 -9.93
N ALA A 100 -1.46 16.36 -10.36
CA ALA A 100 -1.07 15.77 -11.63
C ALA A 100 -1.26 14.25 -11.70
N LEU A 101 -1.38 13.54 -10.57
CA LEU A 101 -1.74 12.12 -10.50
C LEU A 101 -3.26 11.91 -10.38
N GLY A 102 -4.03 12.92 -10.04
CA GLY A 102 -5.47 12.81 -9.76
C GLY A 102 -6.33 12.47 -10.99
N ARG A 103 -5.73 12.23 -12.16
CA ARG A 103 -6.42 11.89 -13.41
C ARG A 103 -5.68 10.81 -14.16
N GLY A 104 -6.43 9.83 -14.68
CA GLY A 104 -5.87 8.76 -15.49
C GLY A 104 -5.86 7.41 -14.79
N LEU A 105 -5.07 6.48 -15.33
CA LEU A 105 -4.91 5.13 -14.80
C LEU A 105 -3.56 4.98 -14.10
N PHE A 106 -3.61 4.43 -12.92
CA PHE A 106 -2.48 3.74 -12.30
C PHE A 106 -2.54 2.26 -12.70
N GLN A 107 -1.41 1.67 -13.06
CA GLN A 107 -1.31 0.24 -13.34
C GLN A 107 -0.02 -0.33 -12.74
N LEU A 108 -0.16 -1.48 -12.09
CA LEU A 108 0.95 -2.32 -11.62
C LEU A 108 0.93 -3.64 -12.38
N PHE A 109 2.07 -3.97 -12.98
CA PHE A 109 2.36 -5.26 -13.62
C PHE A 109 3.53 -5.91 -12.89
N TYR A 110 3.40 -7.18 -12.59
CA TYR A 110 4.45 -7.95 -11.92
C TYR A 110 4.51 -9.36 -12.49
N CYS A 111 5.73 -9.81 -12.87
CA CYS A 111 5.93 -11.13 -13.42
C CYS A 111 5.97 -12.20 -12.33
N THR A 112 5.04 -13.13 -12.38
CA THR A 112 4.90 -14.26 -11.42
C THR A 112 5.08 -15.61 -12.08
N ARG A 113 5.69 -15.66 -13.27
CA ARG A 113 5.91 -16.91 -14.00
C ARG A 113 6.94 -17.77 -13.28
N GLU A 114 6.61 -19.01 -12.99
CA GLU A 114 7.48 -19.97 -12.29
C GLU A 114 8.80 -20.25 -13.02
N ASP A 115 8.78 -20.18 -14.36
CA ASP A 115 9.95 -20.36 -15.22
C ASP A 115 10.72 -19.06 -15.51
N CYS A 116 10.42 -17.99 -14.78
CA CYS A 116 11.15 -16.74 -14.83
C CYS A 116 12.00 -16.60 -13.56
N GLU A 117 13.32 -16.62 -13.71
CA GLU A 117 14.27 -16.39 -12.61
C GLU A 117 14.28 -14.90 -12.18
N CYS A 118 13.10 -14.35 -11.90
CA CYS A 118 12.88 -12.92 -11.65
C CYS A 118 12.48 -12.62 -10.19
N ALA A 119 13.12 -13.27 -9.23
CA ALA A 119 12.88 -13.06 -7.81
C ALA A 119 13.61 -11.80 -7.26
N ASP A 120 13.45 -10.64 -7.92
CA ASP A 120 14.04 -9.38 -7.46
C ASP A 120 13.00 -8.61 -6.64
N CYS A 121 13.33 -8.31 -5.37
CA CYS A 121 12.52 -7.53 -4.44
C CYS A 121 13.10 -6.13 -4.18
N GLY A 122 14.18 -5.76 -4.86
CA GLY A 122 14.83 -4.45 -4.75
C GLY A 122 14.02 -3.30 -5.37
N ALA A 123 14.56 -2.08 -5.26
CA ALA A 123 13.97 -0.93 -5.92
C ALA A 123 14.12 -1.02 -7.44
N PHE A 124 13.05 -0.70 -8.16
CA PHE A 124 13.01 -0.72 -9.65
C PHE A 124 13.38 -2.07 -10.28
N PRO A 125 12.79 -3.18 -9.85
CA PRO A 125 13.15 -4.50 -10.37
C PRO A 125 12.71 -4.68 -11.82
N ALA A 126 13.48 -5.42 -12.60
CA ALA A 126 13.22 -5.62 -14.03
C ALA A 126 11.95 -6.45 -14.33
N ASN A 127 11.40 -7.14 -13.33
CA ASN A 127 10.20 -7.97 -13.42
C ASN A 127 8.91 -7.20 -13.06
N THR A 128 8.99 -5.89 -12.90
CA THR A 128 7.86 -5.04 -12.49
C THR A 128 7.75 -3.81 -13.38
N VAL A 129 6.55 -3.40 -13.67
CA VAL A 129 6.24 -2.09 -14.25
C VAL A 129 5.12 -1.43 -13.45
N VAL A 130 5.41 -0.26 -12.94
CA VAL A 130 4.43 0.65 -12.33
C VAL A 130 4.31 1.86 -13.24
N ARG A 131 3.09 2.21 -13.66
CA ARG A 131 2.88 3.36 -14.56
C ARG A 131 1.63 4.16 -14.23
N PHE A 132 1.69 5.44 -14.56
CA PHE A 132 0.58 6.37 -14.52
C PHE A 132 0.32 6.89 -15.94
N ASP A 133 -0.87 6.66 -16.44
CA ASP A 133 -1.26 6.97 -17.80
C ASP A 133 -2.48 7.89 -17.85
N ALA A 134 -2.41 8.93 -18.67
CA ALA A 134 -3.60 9.74 -18.94
C ALA A 134 -4.60 8.91 -19.77
N ILE A 135 -5.86 8.94 -19.36
CA ILE A 135 -6.96 8.36 -20.12
C ILE A 135 -7.41 9.39 -21.17
N ASN A 136 -7.53 8.96 -22.42
CA ASN A 136 -8.02 9.82 -23.52
C ASN A 136 -9.14 9.18 -24.34
N GLY A 137 -9.66 8.01 -23.89
CA GLY A 137 -10.76 7.28 -24.54
C GLY A 137 -10.33 6.46 -25.76
N SER A 138 -9.02 6.33 -26.01
CA SER A 138 -8.49 5.48 -27.08
C SER A 138 -7.91 4.15 -26.57
N GLU A 139 -8.00 3.92 -25.26
CA GLU A 139 -7.54 2.68 -24.62
C GLU A 139 -8.40 1.49 -25.09
N VAL A 140 -7.76 0.34 -25.14
CA VAL A 140 -8.39 -0.94 -25.49
C VAL A 140 -8.05 -1.99 -24.43
N LEU A 141 -8.99 -2.90 -24.16
CA LEU A 141 -8.67 -4.06 -23.34
C LEU A 141 -7.84 -5.03 -24.18
N ARG A 142 -6.74 -5.50 -23.59
CA ARG A 142 -5.95 -6.58 -24.17
C ARG A 142 -6.77 -7.88 -24.21
N ASP A 143 -6.48 -8.75 -25.18
CA ASP A 143 -7.02 -10.12 -25.14
C ASP A 143 -6.54 -10.86 -23.89
N ALA A 144 -7.35 -11.79 -23.40
CA ALA A 144 -7.02 -12.59 -22.23
C ALA A 144 -5.74 -13.42 -22.44
N ASP A 145 -4.94 -13.53 -21.40
CA ASP A 145 -3.72 -14.33 -21.35
C ASP A 145 -3.87 -15.37 -20.22
N PRO A 146 -3.43 -16.63 -20.42
CA PRO A 146 -3.49 -17.65 -19.38
C PRO A 146 -2.76 -17.28 -18.08
N ALA A 147 -1.84 -16.32 -18.12
CA ALA A 147 -1.12 -15.82 -16.96
C ALA A 147 -1.87 -14.70 -16.22
N ASP A 148 -3.03 -14.24 -16.71
CA ASP A 148 -3.80 -13.20 -16.02
C ASP A 148 -4.43 -13.76 -14.75
N HIS A 149 -4.34 -12.98 -13.66
CA HIS A 149 -5.11 -13.24 -12.46
C HIS A 149 -6.61 -13.01 -12.71
N PRO A 150 -7.50 -13.73 -12.02
CA PRO A 150 -8.93 -13.46 -12.09
C PRO A 150 -9.26 -12.00 -11.77
N ALA A 151 -10.15 -11.41 -12.55
CA ALA A 151 -10.53 -10.02 -12.36
C ALA A 151 -11.42 -9.85 -11.13
N GLN A 152 -11.06 -8.93 -10.24
CA GLN A 152 -11.85 -8.53 -9.08
C GLN A 152 -12.07 -7.01 -9.13
N LEU A 153 -13.32 -6.61 -9.46
CA LEU A 153 -13.70 -5.21 -9.60
C LEU A 153 -13.72 -4.52 -8.23
N ILE A 154 -13.03 -3.40 -8.08
CA ILE A 154 -13.13 -2.53 -6.90
C ILE A 154 -14.42 -1.72 -7.06
N ARG A 155 -15.38 -1.94 -6.15
CA ARG A 155 -16.72 -1.33 -6.16
C ARG A 155 -16.84 -0.17 -5.18
N GLY A 156 -15.94 -0.12 -4.21
CA GLY A 156 -15.96 0.88 -3.15
C GLY A 156 -14.73 0.79 -2.27
N TRP A 157 -14.73 1.63 -1.25
CA TRP A 157 -13.61 1.76 -0.33
C TRP A 157 -14.12 1.94 1.09
N LYS A 158 -13.54 1.20 2.02
CA LYS A 158 -13.71 1.42 3.46
C LYS A 158 -12.55 2.22 4.01
N VAL A 159 -12.84 3.37 4.61
CA VAL A 159 -11.82 4.18 5.28
C VAL A 159 -11.63 3.72 6.72
N ARG A 160 -10.36 3.67 7.15
CA ARG A 160 -9.98 3.50 8.55
C ARG A 160 -8.85 4.47 8.89
N ALA A 161 -8.71 4.82 10.16
CA ALA A 161 -7.54 5.54 10.64
C ALA A 161 -6.45 4.52 10.99
N GLU A 162 -5.21 4.79 10.57
CA GLU A 162 -4.02 4.03 10.94
C GLU A 162 -3.04 4.93 11.68
N ILE A 163 -2.46 4.42 12.75
CA ILE A 163 -1.27 5.00 13.41
C ILE A 163 -0.02 4.41 12.76
N PRO A 164 1.15 5.08 12.85
CA PRO A 164 2.40 4.54 12.33
C PRO A 164 2.70 3.15 12.89
N GLY A 165 3.31 2.28 12.08
CA GLY A 165 3.92 1.05 12.52
C GLY A 165 5.23 1.29 13.28
N ASP A 166 5.81 0.22 13.83
CA ASP A 166 7.09 0.30 14.53
C ASP A 166 8.20 0.80 13.59
N GLY A 167 9.04 1.70 14.08
CA GLY A 167 10.11 2.33 13.32
C GLY A 167 9.68 3.47 12.37
N GLU A 168 8.37 3.64 12.09
CA GLU A 168 7.86 4.70 11.19
C GLU A 168 7.78 6.08 11.85
N TYR A 169 7.69 6.13 13.16
CA TYR A 169 7.58 7.40 13.87
C TYR A 169 8.95 7.87 14.33
N PRO A 170 9.36 9.09 14.00
CA PRO A 170 10.61 9.64 14.51
C PRO A 170 10.47 9.89 16.02
N VAL A 171 11.01 8.98 16.82
CA VAL A 171 11.02 9.05 18.30
C VAL A 171 11.55 10.38 18.81
N GLU A 172 12.50 10.92 18.09
CA GLU A 172 13.20 12.18 18.39
C GLU A 172 12.25 13.41 18.35
N ALA A 173 11.09 13.29 17.73
CA ALA A 173 10.13 14.37 17.63
C ALA A 173 9.31 14.59 18.93
N ALA A 174 9.31 13.62 19.86
CA ALA A 174 8.58 13.71 21.11
C ALA A 174 9.52 13.76 22.31
N GLU A 175 9.70 14.94 22.89
CA GLU A 175 10.60 15.17 24.04
C GLU A 175 10.31 14.21 25.20
N GLY A 176 11.33 13.43 25.61
CA GLY A 176 11.28 12.50 26.75
C GLY A 176 10.54 11.19 26.48
N ILE A 177 10.31 10.80 25.23
CA ILE A 177 9.95 9.43 24.80
C ILE A 177 11.24 8.73 24.36
N THR A 178 11.44 7.48 24.80
CA THR A 178 12.59 6.65 24.46
C THR A 178 12.18 5.54 23.49
N GLU A 179 13.15 4.90 22.82
CA GLU A 179 12.92 3.71 22.01
C GLU A 179 12.29 2.56 22.84
N GLU A 180 12.67 2.44 24.13
CA GLU A 180 12.09 1.45 25.05
C GLU A 180 10.60 1.71 25.28
N ASP A 181 10.19 2.97 25.49
CA ASP A 181 8.79 3.36 25.66
C ASP A 181 7.94 3.01 24.42
N ILE A 182 8.52 3.19 23.23
CA ILE A 182 7.89 2.85 21.95
C ILE A 182 7.80 1.34 21.78
N GLY A 183 8.87 0.60 22.03
CA GLY A 183 8.85 -0.85 21.98
C GLY A 183 7.84 -1.46 22.95
N GLU A 184 7.72 -0.90 24.17
CA GLU A 184 6.70 -1.32 25.16
C GLU A 184 5.28 -1.07 24.63
N PHE A 185 5.04 0.08 23.98
CA PHE A 185 3.74 0.38 23.37
C PHE A 185 3.38 -0.65 22.28
N TYR A 186 4.29 -0.95 21.33
CA TYR A 186 3.99 -1.89 20.25
C TYR A 186 3.83 -3.33 20.73
N ASN A 187 4.49 -3.72 21.80
CA ASN A 187 4.28 -5.00 22.45
C ASN A 187 2.91 -5.10 23.13
N ARG A 188 2.33 -3.97 23.57
CA ARG A 188 1.04 -3.91 24.29
C ARG A 188 0.19 -2.71 23.85
N PRO A 189 -0.20 -2.63 22.57
CA PRO A 189 -0.89 -1.45 22.01
C PRO A 189 -2.33 -1.28 22.53
N GLY A 190 -2.86 -2.26 23.27
CA GLY A 190 -4.21 -2.22 23.83
C GLY A 190 -5.29 -2.00 22.75
N SER A 191 -6.18 -1.04 22.98
CA SER A 191 -7.27 -0.71 22.03
C SER A 191 -6.78 -0.08 20.71
N LEU A 192 -5.53 0.39 20.63
CA LEU A 192 -4.95 0.95 19.41
C LEU A 192 -4.41 -0.13 18.47
N SER A 193 -4.36 -1.40 18.87
CA SER A 193 -3.95 -2.51 18.02
C SER A 193 -4.72 -2.58 16.69
N THR A 194 -6.01 -2.22 16.71
CA THR A 194 -6.85 -2.19 15.51
C THR A 194 -6.54 -1.03 14.58
N MET A 195 -5.73 -0.07 15.01
CA MET A 195 -5.28 1.06 14.21
C MET A 195 -3.86 0.87 13.65
N LEU A 196 -3.15 -0.20 14.03
CA LEU A 196 -1.86 -0.52 13.41
C LEU A 196 -2.06 -0.90 11.94
N PRO A 197 -1.05 -0.68 11.09
CA PRO A 197 -1.05 -1.20 9.73
C PRO A 197 -1.31 -2.71 9.74
N ALA A 198 -1.97 -3.21 8.71
CA ALA A 198 -2.25 -4.62 8.54
C ALA A 198 -1.75 -5.09 7.17
N ASP A 199 -1.46 -6.36 7.04
CA ASP A 199 -0.98 -7.07 5.85
C ASP A 199 -2.00 -7.16 4.69
N LYS A 200 -2.94 -6.22 4.60
CA LYS A 200 -4.04 -6.20 3.65
C LYS A 200 -3.84 -5.20 2.52
N ASP A 201 -4.54 -5.42 1.41
CA ASP A 201 -4.59 -4.48 0.30
C ASP A 201 -5.20 -3.15 0.74
N LYS A 202 -4.46 -2.07 0.53
CA LYS A 202 -4.93 -0.73 0.90
C LYS A 202 -4.27 0.38 0.11
N LEU A 203 -5.03 1.45 -0.08
CA LEU A 203 -4.58 2.72 -0.63
C LEU A 203 -4.22 3.66 0.51
N LEU A 204 -3.03 4.24 0.48
CA LEU A 204 -2.52 5.20 1.47
C LEU A 204 -2.47 4.63 2.90
N GLY A 205 -2.50 5.51 3.93
CA GLY A 205 -2.26 5.11 5.32
C GLY A 205 -0.76 4.98 5.61
N TRP A 206 -0.40 4.01 6.43
CA TRP A 206 0.97 3.65 6.77
C TRP A 206 1.32 2.28 6.19
N PRO A 207 2.51 2.07 5.60
CA PRO A 207 2.92 0.74 5.17
C PRO A 207 2.96 -0.24 6.34
N ASP A 208 2.67 -1.51 6.07
CA ASP A 208 2.93 -2.61 7.00
C ASP A 208 4.30 -3.21 6.66
N TRP A 209 5.31 -2.86 7.45
CA TRP A 209 6.69 -3.27 7.21
C TRP A 209 6.99 -4.62 7.86
N VAL A 210 7.49 -5.58 7.08
CA VAL A 210 7.86 -6.91 7.57
C VAL A 210 9.32 -6.96 8.03
N GLN A 211 10.22 -6.30 7.30
CA GLN A 211 11.67 -6.31 7.56
C GLN A 211 12.22 -4.95 8.03
N GLY A 212 11.34 -4.02 8.35
CA GLY A 212 11.70 -2.67 8.76
C GLY A 212 11.45 -1.62 7.70
N VAL A 213 11.42 -0.37 8.14
CA VAL A 213 11.07 0.79 7.32
C VAL A 213 12.07 0.99 6.18
N TRP A 214 11.55 1.03 4.96
CA TRP A 214 12.37 1.27 3.78
C TRP A 214 11.59 1.99 2.67
N TYR A 215 11.82 3.27 2.52
CA TYR A 215 11.32 4.07 1.42
C TYR A 215 12.39 4.14 0.32
N PRO A 216 12.13 3.61 -0.89
CA PRO A 216 13.08 3.70 -1.99
C PRO A 216 13.37 5.16 -2.36
N ASP A 217 14.61 5.46 -2.74
CA ASP A 217 14.96 6.77 -3.27
C ASP A 217 14.64 6.87 -4.75
N CYS A 218 14.14 8.04 -5.16
CA CYS A 218 13.94 8.36 -6.57
C CYS A 218 15.29 8.44 -7.29
N PRO A 219 15.51 7.71 -8.41
CA PRO A 219 16.78 7.73 -9.13
C PRO A 219 17.10 9.11 -9.77
N ASP A 220 16.10 9.98 -9.96
CA ASP A 220 16.29 11.28 -10.61
C ASP A 220 16.60 12.41 -9.61
N CYS A 221 16.10 12.34 -8.37
CA CYS A 221 16.31 13.42 -7.37
C CYS A 221 16.88 12.93 -6.04
N SER A 222 17.07 11.62 -5.86
CA SER A 222 17.59 11.00 -4.62
C SER A 222 16.78 11.34 -3.35
N LYS A 223 15.48 11.67 -3.51
CA LYS A 223 14.58 11.87 -2.40
C LYS A 223 13.77 10.61 -2.13
N PRO A 224 13.43 10.31 -0.86
CA PRO A 224 12.52 9.21 -0.54
C PRO A 224 11.21 9.33 -1.31
N MET A 225 10.75 8.23 -1.89
CA MET A 225 9.50 8.17 -2.64
C MET A 225 8.30 8.09 -1.71
N ALA A 226 7.18 8.63 -2.15
CA ALA A 226 5.93 8.58 -1.40
C ALA A 226 5.25 7.22 -1.56
N TYR A 227 4.70 6.70 -0.47
CA TYR A 227 3.90 5.47 -0.47
C TYR A 227 2.52 5.72 -1.07
N LEU A 228 2.04 4.77 -1.89
CA LEU A 228 0.74 4.86 -2.55
C LEU A 228 -0.20 3.72 -2.17
N PHE A 229 0.24 2.48 -2.34
CA PHE A 229 -0.61 1.31 -2.24
C PHE A 229 0.16 0.12 -1.66
N GLN A 230 -0.54 -0.72 -0.93
CA GLN A 230 -0.04 -1.99 -0.40
C GLN A 230 -0.81 -3.16 -0.98
N ILE A 231 -0.11 -4.24 -1.28
CA ILE A 231 -0.68 -5.51 -1.70
C ILE A 231 -0.26 -6.58 -0.70
N GLY A 232 -1.25 -7.15 -0.01
CA GLY A 232 -1.04 -8.25 0.92
C GLY A 232 -0.92 -9.61 0.22
N SER A 233 -0.18 -10.54 0.80
CA SER A 233 -0.15 -11.92 0.31
C SER A 233 -1.54 -12.54 0.36
N ASN A 234 -1.97 -13.17 -0.76
CA ASN A 234 -3.24 -13.89 -0.88
C ASN A 234 -4.49 -13.08 -0.46
N ASP A 235 -4.47 -11.76 -0.60
CA ASP A 235 -5.65 -10.94 -0.30
C ASP A 235 -6.60 -10.91 -1.53
N HIS A 236 -6.35 -10.08 -2.53
CA HIS A 236 -7.15 -10.05 -3.76
C HIS A 236 -6.44 -10.63 -4.99
N VAL A 237 -5.12 -10.77 -4.94
CA VAL A 237 -4.34 -11.52 -5.93
C VAL A 237 -3.83 -12.79 -5.27
N ASP A 238 -4.11 -13.94 -5.90
CA ASP A 238 -3.65 -15.26 -5.41
C ASP A 238 -2.13 -15.39 -5.64
N PHE A 239 -1.39 -14.76 -4.77
CA PHE A 239 0.08 -14.78 -4.76
C PHE A 239 0.61 -14.48 -3.36
N MET A 240 1.64 -15.21 -2.96
CA MET A 240 2.31 -15.03 -1.67
C MET A 240 3.72 -14.49 -1.90
N PHE A 241 4.01 -13.33 -1.30
CA PHE A 241 5.34 -12.73 -1.33
C PHE A 241 6.25 -13.45 -0.32
N GLY A 242 7.12 -14.34 -0.82
CA GLY A 242 7.97 -15.13 0.06
C GLY A 242 7.18 -15.88 1.11
N ASP A 243 7.49 -15.67 2.41
CA ASP A 243 6.75 -16.24 3.53
C ASP A 243 5.81 -15.19 4.12
N SER A 244 4.59 -15.11 3.55
CA SER A 244 3.53 -14.17 3.98
C SER A 244 3.93 -12.69 3.96
N GLY A 245 4.73 -12.28 2.99
CA GLY A 245 5.19 -10.91 2.86
C GLY A 245 4.16 -9.94 2.32
N VAL A 246 4.57 -8.68 2.18
CA VAL A 246 3.74 -7.56 1.74
C VAL A 246 4.46 -6.75 0.68
N GLY A 247 3.74 -6.40 -0.38
CA GLY A 247 4.23 -5.55 -1.46
C GLY A 247 3.79 -4.10 -1.30
N HIS A 248 4.66 -3.16 -1.66
CA HIS A 248 4.42 -1.72 -1.52
C HIS A 248 4.71 -0.99 -2.82
N VAL A 249 3.79 -0.14 -3.22
CA VAL A 249 3.94 0.77 -4.36
C VAL A 249 4.36 2.13 -3.89
N PHE A 250 5.41 2.67 -4.52
CA PHE A 250 5.92 4.02 -4.28
C PHE A 250 5.97 4.83 -5.56
N PHE A 251 5.86 6.15 -5.43
CA PHE A 251 6.03 7.09 -6.53
C PHE A 251 6.83 8.32 -6.07
N CYS A 252 7.52 8.97 -6.99
CA CYS A 252 8.19 10.23 -6.71
C CYS A 252 7.21 11.40 -6.91
N ALA A 253 7.03 12.24 -5.90
CA ALA A 253 6.14 13.40 -6.00
C ALA A 253 6.62 14.47 -6.99
N GLU A 254 7.93 14.53 -7.27
CA GLU A 254 8.53 15.47 -8.23
C GLU A 254 8.67 14.89 -9.62
N HIS A 255 8.91 13.55 -9.72
CA HIS A 255 9.10 12.83 -10.97
C HIS A 255 8.00 11.77 -11.11
N LEU A 256 6.76 12.19 -11.39
CA LEU A 256 5.56 11.32 -11.35
C LEU A 256 5.62 10.06 -12.23
N LYS A 257 6.54 10.03 -13.21
CA LYS A 257 6.82 8.82 -14.01
C LYS A 257 7.74 7.82 -13.31
N ARG A 258 8.36 8.22 -12.19
CA ARG A 258 9.18 7.34 -11.36
C ARG A 258 8.29 6.73 -10.29
N ALA A 259 7.94 5.50 -10.52
CA ALA A 259 7.20 4.67 -9.58
C ALA A 259 7.82 3.28 -9.54
N THR A 260 7.73 2.62 -8.42
CA THR A 260 8.28 1.28 -8.22
C THR A 260 7.37 0.46 -7.32
N PHE A 261 7.53 -0.85 -7.38
CA PHE A 261 6.93 -1.81 -6.49
C PHE A 261 8.05 -2.63 -5.85
N VAL A 262 8.03 -2.73 -4.56
CA VAL A 262 8.97 -3.52 -3.76
C VAL A 262 8.19 -4.39 -2.80
N TRP A 263 8.76 -5.50 -2.32
CA TRP A 263 8.11 -6.32 -1.32
C TRP A 263 9.09 -6.82 -0.27
N GLN A 264 8.57 -7.14 0.89
CA GLN A 264 9.30 -7.68 2.03
C GLN A 264 8.60 -8.96 2.53
N CYS A 265 9.34 -9.91 3.04
CA CYS A 265 8.82 -11.11 3.71
C CYS A 265 9.68 -11.48 4.91
N CYS A 266 9.23 -12.45 5.71
CA CYS A 266 10.00 -13.00 6.82
C CYS A 266 11.18 -13.84 6.33
#